data_ff6073acc1f0ae2850142ea48997b643
#
_entry.id   ff6073acc1f0ae2850142ea48997b643
#
_cell.length_a   1.000
_cell.length_b   1.000
_cell.length_c   1.000
_cell.angle_alpha   90.00
_cell.angle_beta   90.00
_cell.angle_gamma   90.00
#
_symmetry.space_group_name_H-M   'P 1'
#
loop_
_entity.id
_entity.type
_entity.pdbx_description
1 polymer ?
#
loop_
_entity_poly.entity_id
_entity_poly.type
_entity_poly.pdbx_seq_one_letter_code
_entity_poly.pdbx_strand_id
1 'polypeptide(L)'
;WFEPDHHILRANAGFFMRRFANMRWSILTPRGSLHWDGTTMSEGPPAERSDAPEGDPTEDLWRSYYASIFNPARLKIGAMLKEMPKKYWKNMPEAALIPELVAGAQNREAQMVDKGKSLFADELEDRPDTLAAIDKAIHACRKCPIGQLDNHAVMGEGPDDAALMIVGEQPGDQEDLSGRPFVGPAGQLLDVHLEKAGIDRRSAYVTNTVKHFKYVQRGKRRLHQNPGAKEIDTCRWWIESERAIVQPKLVLAMGASAARGMLGKTVSITKARGRPIPLEDGSELWVTAHPSYLLRLDGPAREEQARLFDADLAAVRARLAELAAP
;
A
#
# COMPACT_ATOMS: atom_id res chain seq x y z
N TRP A 1 2.48 19.29 -34.29
CA TRP A 1 3.61 20.20 -34.35
C TRP A 1 4.61 19.98 -33.21
N PHE A 2 5.93 19.95 -33.53
CA PHE A 2 6.98 19.76 -32.53
C PHE A 2 8.25 20.53 -32.92
N GLU A 3 8.94 21.14 -31.95
CA GLU A 3 10.18 21.91 -32.17
C GLU A 3 11.35 21.21 -31.46
N PRO A 4 12.00 20.20 -32.08
CA PRO A 4 13.13 19.50 -31.48
C PRO A 4 14.43 20.31 -31.59
N ASP A 5 15.29 20.19 -30.56
CA ASP A 5 16.65 20.78 -30.60
C ASP A 5 17.57 20.05 -31.60
N HIS A 6 17.28 18.79 -31.90
CA HIS A 6 18.09 17.91 -32.71
C HIS A 6 17.32 17.27 -33.86
N HIS A 7 18.01 16.73 -34.85
CA HIS A 7 17.44 15.99 -35.99
C HIS A 7 17.03 14.58 -35.55
N ILE A 8 15.94 14.44 -34.83
CA ILE A 8 15.47 13.16 -34.22
C ILE A 8 14.32 12.50 -34.98
N LEU A 9 13.76 13.12 -36.00
CA LEU A 9 12.56 12.63 -36.70
C LEU A 9 12.74 11.20 -37.20
N ARG A 10 13.79 10.96 -38.01
CA ARG A 10 14.06 9.63 -38.57
C ARG A 10 14.32 8.57 -37.48
N ALA A 11 15.03 8.94 -36.42
CA ALA A 11 15.31 8.03 -35.31
C ALA A 11 14.05 7.54 -34.60
N ASN A 12 13.03 8.39 -34.51
CA ASN A 12 11.76 8.09 -33.85
C ASN A 12 10.69 7.52 -34.80
N ALA A 13 10.85 7.61 -36.12
CA ALA A 13 9.88 7.16 -37.10
C ALA A 13 9.38 5.74 -36.88
N GLY A 14 10.31 4.79 -36.64
CA GLY A 14 9.98 3.39 -36.39
C GLY A 14 9.14 3.15 -35.14
N PHE A 15 9.28 3.99 -34.10
CA PHE A 15 8.42 3.93 -32.92
C PHE A 15 6.98 4.32 -33.25
N PHE A 16 6.79 5.47 -33.93
CA PHE A 16 5.45 5.96 -34.28
C PHE A 16 4.73 5.03 -35.27
N MET A 17 5.45 4.49 -36.27
CA MET A 17 4.88 3.50 -37.20
C MET A 17 4.35 2.26 -36.47
N ARG A 18 5.08 1.70 -35.52
CA ARG A 18 4.63 0.53 -34.76
C ARG A 18 3.52 0.85 -33.78
N ARG A 19 3.58 2.01 -33.13
CA ARG A 19 2.63 2.40 -32.10
C ARG A 19 1.28 2.84 -32.63
N PHE A 20 1.28 3.47 -33.83
CA PHE A 20 0.12 4.06 -34.49
C PHE A 20 -0.04 3.54 -35.93
N ALA A 21 0.16 2.23 -36.09
CA ALA A 21 0.17 1.59 -37.41
C ALA A 21 -1.13 1.79 -38.22
N ASN A 22 -2.26 1.79 -37.53
CA ASN A 22 -3.62 1.86 -38.14
C ASN A 22 -4.15 3.28 -38.28
N MET A 23 -3.35 4.30 -37.94
CA MET A 23 -3.76 5.71 -38.02
C MET A 23 -2.93 6.43 -39.09
N ARG A 24 -3.54 7.39 -39.79
CA ARG A 24 -2.79 8.36 -40.60
C ARG A 24 -2.31 9.46 -39.69
N TRP A 25 -1.03 9.82 -39.79
CA TRP A 25 -0.48 10.88 -38.95
C TRP A 25 0.67 11.61 -39.66
N SER A 26 0.91 12.83 -39.20
CA SER A 26 2.05 13.66 -39.64
C SER A 26 2.77 14.24 -38.42
N ILE A 27 4.07 14.31 -38.48
CA ILE A 27 4.91 15.02 -37.51
C ILE A 27 5.54 16.18 -38.26
N LEU A 28 5.12 17.39 -37.91
CA LEU A 28 5.57 18.64 -38.52
C LEU A 28 6.62 19.31 -37.63
N THR A 29 7.78 19.63 -38.16
CA THR A 29 8.85 20.34 -37.45
C THR A 29 9.56 21.36 -38.32
N PRO A 30 10.25 22.37 -37.75
CA PRO A 30 11.06 23.31 -38.50
C PRO A 30 12.30 22.66 -39.21
N ARG A 31 12.53 21.39 -38.99
CA ARG A 31 13.73 20.66 -39.51
C ARG A 31 13.37 19.59 -40.54
N GLY A 32 12.09 19.48 -40.88
CA GLY A 32 11.51 18.48 -41.78
C GLY A 32 10.21 17.94 -41.26
N SER A 33 9.53 17.16 -42.06
CA SER A 33 8.26 16.53 -41.69
C SER A 33 8.29 15.02 -42.02
N LEU A 34 7.45 14.25 -41.31
CA LEU A 34 7.17 12.84 -41.58
C LEU A 34 5.67 12.66 -41.75
N HIS A 35 5.29 11.84 -42.73
CA HIS A 35 3.90 11.52 -43.01
C HIS A 35 3.72 10.01 -43.11
N TRP A 36 2.73 9.48 -42.40
CA TRP A 36 2.36 8.06 -42.43
C TRP A 36 0.93 7.91 -42.94
N ASP A 37 0.74 7.18 -44.02
CA ASP A 37 -0.59 6.97 -44.64
C ASP A 37 -1.31 5.69 -44.16
N GLY A 38 -0.70 4.94 -43.24
CA GLY A 38 -1.16 3.63 -42.76
C GLY A 38 -0.38 2.44 -43.35
N THR A 39 0.46 2.71 -44.40
CA THR A 39 1.26 1.68 -45.08
C THR A 39 2.67 2.14 -45.37
N THR A 40 2.83 3.39 -45.78
CA THR A 40 4.10 3.94 -46.26
C THR A 40 4.47 5.23 -45.51
N MET A 41 5.75 5.31 -45.15
CA MET A 41 6.33 6.52 -44.57
C MET A 41 6.92 7.38 -45.65
N SER A 42 6.61 8.66 -45.67
CA SER A 42 7.24 9.67 -46.54
C SER A 42 7.82 10.81 -45.71
N GLU A 43 8.87 11.40 -46.23
CA GLU A 43 9.51 12.59 -45.67
C GLU A 43 9.12 13.82 -46.48
N GLY A 44 8.90 14.96 -45.77
CA GLY A 44 8.56 16.23 -46.36
C GLY A 44 9.53 17.35 -45.94
N PRO A 45 9.36 18.55 -46.52
CA PRO A 45 10.17 19.70 -46.18
C PRO A 45 9.99 20.15 -44.75
N PRO A 46 10.84 21.06 -44.25
CA PRO A 46 10.55 21.83 -43.02
C PRO A 46 9.18 22.49 -43.10
N ALA A 47 8.47 22.48 -41.99
CA ALA A 47 7.14 23.04 -41.84
C ALA A 47 7.15 24.23 -40.85
N GLU A 48 6.17 25.11 -40.98
CA GLU A 48 5.91 26.17 -40.01
C GLU A 48 4.74 25.78 -39.09
N ARG A 49 4.60 26.47 -37.96
CA ARG A 49 3.49 26.16 -37.03
C ARG A 49 2.12 26.37 -37.65
N SER A 50 2.02 27.34 -38.57
CA SER A 50 0.81 27.62 -39.36
C SER A 50 0.36 26.46 -40.24
N ASP A 51 1.27 25.54 -40.59
CA ASP A 51 0.94 24.36 -41.39
C ASP A 51 0.23 23.27 -40.56
N ALA A 52 0.27 23.38 -39.23
CA ALA A 52 -0.48 22.49 -38.33
C ALA A 52 -1.96 22.96 -38.26
N PRO A 53 -2.93 22.03 -38.23
CA PRO A 53 -4.34 22.36 -38.04
C PRO A 53 -4.56 23.23 -36.80
N GLU A 54 -5.44 24.22 -36.92
CA GLU A 54 -5.90 24.98 -35.74
C GLU A 54 -6.96 24.18 -35.01
N GLY A 55 -6.69 23.95 -33.72
CA GLY A 55 -7.59 23.23 -32.79
C GLY A 55 -7.60 21.70 -32.96
N ASP A 56 -7.83 21.03 -31.86
CA ASP A 56 -8.09 19.60 -31.79
C ASP A 56 -9.46 19.36 -31.13
N PRO A 57 -10.43 18.75 -31.85
CA PRO A 57 -11.76 18.46 -31.28
C PRO A 57 -11.72 17.65 -29.98
N THR A 58 -10.61 16.95 -29.72
CA THR A 58 -10.41 16.11 -28.53
C THR A 58 -9.64 16.82 -27.41
N GLU A 59 -9.21 18.05 -27.60
CA GLU A 59 -8.37 18.79 -26.65
C GLU A 59 -9.03 18.95 -25.27
N ASP A 60 -10.31 19.31 -25.23
CA ASP A 60 -11.04 19.45 -23.97
C ASP A 60 -11.24 18.11 -23.26
N LEU A 61 -11.44 17.04 -24.01
CA LEU A 61 -11.49 15.69 -23.47
C LEU A 61 -10.13 15.29 -22.88
N TRP A 62 -9.04 15.63 -23.56
CA TRP A 62 -7.67 15.38 -23.12
C TRP A 62 -7.32 16.17 -21.86
N ARG A 63 -7.71 17.44 -21.78
CA ARG A 63 -7.56 18.26 -20.57
C ARG A 63 -8.33 17.67 -19.38
N SER A 64 -9.59 17.29 -19.60
CA SER A 64 -10.41 16.64 -18.57
C SER A 64 -9.82 15.32 -18.10
N TYR A 65 -9.36 14.48 -19.04
CA TYR A 65 -8.68 13.23 -18.72
C TYR A 65 -7.40 13.48 -17.91
N TYR A 66 -6.53 14.39 -18.35
CA TYR A 66 -5.29 14.73 -17.66
C TYR A 66 -5.53 15.21 -16.23
N ALA A 67 -6.52 16.08 -16.03
CA ALA A 67 -6.92 16.53 -14.69
C ALA A 67 -7.44 15.39 -13.81
N SER A 68 -8.18 14.43 -14.40
CA SER A 68 -8.77 13.29 -13.67
C SER A 68 -7.77 12.24 -13.20
N ILE A 69 -6.68 12.02 -13.97
CA ILE A 69 -5.63 11.05 -13.62
C ILE A 69 -4.55 11.65 -12.71
N PHE A 70 -4.59 12.96 -12.46
CA PHE A 70 -3.62 13.62 -11.61
C PHE A 70 -3.71 13.11 -10.17
N ASN A 71 -2.59 12.57 -9.67
CA ASN A 71 -2.48 12.10 -8.29
C ASN A 71 -1.53 13.01 -7.50
N PRO A 72 -2.04 13.85 -6.59
CA PRO A 72 -1.22 14.79 -5.82
C PRO A 72 -0.16 14.10 -4.95
N ALA A 73 -0.45 12.91 -4.41
CA ALA A 73 0.48 12.14 -3.58
C ALA A 73 1.69 11.57 -4.37
N ARG A 74 1.62 11.54 -5.71
CA ARG A 74 2.70 11.08 -6.59
C ARG A 74 3.44 12.21 -7.28
N LEU A 75 3.14 13.45 -6.96
CA LEU A 75 3.74 14.62 -7.60
C LEU A 75 5.24 14.71 -7.32
N LYS A 76 6.05 14.63 -8.38
CA LYS A 76 7.51 14.81 -8.36
C LYS A 76 7.92 15.86 -9.39
N ILE A 77 7.80 17.13 -9.01
CA ILE A 77 8.04 18.28 -9.92
C ILE A 77 9.43 18.22 -10.56
N GLY A 78 10.46 17.88 -9.81
CA GLY A 78 11.82 17.76 -10.34
C GLY A 78 11.97 16.68 -11.42
N ALA A 79 11.34 15.52 -11.24
CA ALA A 79 11.32 14.47 -12.25
C ALA A 79 10.52 14.90 -13.49
N MET A 80 9.36 15.52 -13.30
CA MET A 80 8.52 16.02 -14.38
C MET A 80 9.27 17.05 -15.25
N LEU A 81 9.97 18.00 -14.64
CA LEU A 81 10.73 19.02 -15.38
C LEU A 81 11.95 18.44 -16.11
N LYS A 82 12.53 17.35 -15.60
CA LYS A 82 13.63 16.64 -16.24
C LYS A 82 13.16 15.87 -17.47
N GLU A 83 12.05 15.11 -17.34
CA GLU A 83 11.51 14.28 -18.42
C GLU A 83 10.74 15.11 -19.47
N MET A 84 10.14 16.24 -19.07
CA MET A 84 9.35 17.12 -19.91
C MET A 84 9.71 18.59 -19.67
N PRO A 85 10.79 19.08 -20.27
CA PRO A 85 11.25 20.46 -20.13
C PRO A 85 10.20 21.51 -20.51
N LYS A 86 10.12 22.61 -19.75
CA LYS A 86 9.13 23.68 -19.93
C LYS A 86 9.05 24.26 -21.35
N LYS A 87 10.15 24.21 -22.12
CA LYS A 87 10.18 24.69 -23.50
C LYS A 87 9.17 24.01 -24.42
N TYR A 88 8.76 22.78 -24.10
CA TYR A 88 7.79 22.02 -24.88
C TYR A 88 6.34 22.27 -24.45
N TRP A 89 6.12 22.88 -23.26
CA TRP A 89 4.78 23.09 -22.71
C TRP A 89 3.89 23.99 -23.58
N LYS A 90 4.48 24.91 -24.32
CA LYS A 90 3.74 25.77 -25.24
C LYS A 90 2.95 25.03 -26.34
N ASN A 91 3.36 23.77 -26.61
CA ASN A 91 2.73 22.90 -27.62
C ASN A 91 1.78 21.87 -27.02
N MET A 92 1.52 21.95 -25.70
CA MET A 92 0.73 20.98 -24.93
C MET A 92 -0.38 21.75 -24.19
N PRO A 93 -1.63 21.69 -24.68
CA PRO A 93 -2.73 22.45 -24.07
C PRO A 93 -2.98 22.08 -22.61
N GLU A 94 -2.79 20.81 -22.24
CA GLU A 94 -2.90 20.33 -20.86
C GLU A 94 -1.82 20.90 -19.92
N ALA A 95 -0.70 21.38 -20.45
CA ALA A 95 0.35 21.99 -19.64
C ALA A 95 -0.10 23.28 -18.94
N ALA A 96 -1.13 23.94 -19.44
CA ALA A 96 -1.75 25.09 -18.78
C ALA A 96 -2.37 24.72 -17.41
N LEU A 97 -2.77 23.46 -17.20
CA LEU A 97 -3.32 22.97 -15.94
C LEU A 97 -2.26 22.68 -14.88
N ILE A 98 -0.98 22.49 -15.28
CA ILE A 98 0.09 22.07 -14.37
C ILE A 98 0.27 23.01 -13.17
N PRO A 99 0.34 24.36 -13.33
CA PRO A 99 0.49 25.28 -12.21
C PRO A 99 -0.63 25.15 -11.18
N GLU A 100 -1.88 25.07 -11.65
CA GLU A 100 -3.06 24.92 -10.79
C GLU A 100 -3.08 23.57 -10.07
N LEU A 101 -2.77 22.48 -10.78
CA LEU A 101 -2.70 21.14 -10.23
C LEU A 101 -1.59 21.03 -9.17
N VAL A 102 -0.43 21.66 -9.40
CA VAL A 102 0.69 21.71 -8.45
C VAL A 102 0.33 22.57 -7.23
N ALA A 103 -0.22 23.77 -7.42
CA ALA A 103 -0.64 24.64 -6.33
C ALA A 103 -1.73 24.00 -5.45
N GLY A 104 -2.67 23.28 -6.09
CA GLY A 104 -3.75 22.58 -5.38
C GLY A 104 -3.36 21.22 -4.80
N ALA A 105 -2.13 20.72 -5.05
CA ALA A 105 -1.75 19.36 -4.65
C ALA A 105 -1.80 19.14 -3.14
N GLN A 106 -1.26 20.06 -2.33
CA GLN A 106 -1.26 19.98 -0.88
C GLN A 106 -2.68 20.01 -0.30
N ASN A 107 -3.54 20.88 -0.81
CA ASN A 107 -4.94 20.95 -0.37
C ASN A 107 -5.73 19.70 -0.76
N ARG A 108 -5.48 19.14 -1.93
CA ARG A 108 -6.11 17.88 -2.36
C ARG A 108 -5.62 16.67 -1.57
N GLU A 109 -4.32 16.64 -1.22
CA GLU A 109 -3.76 15.62 -0.33
C GLU A 109 -4.40 15.71 1.06
N ALA A 110 -4.51 16.92 1.63
CA ALA A 110 -5.20 17.15 2.90
C ALA A 110 -6.68 16.76 2.84
N GLN A 111 -7.40 17.08 1.76
CA GLN A 111 -8.79 16.65 1.54
C GLN A 111 -8.94 15.14 1.36
N MET A 112 -7.97 14.46 0.73
CA MET A 112 -7.95 13.00 0.64
C MET A 112 -7.75 12.36 2.02
N VAL A 113 -6.87 12.94 2.84
CA VAL A 113 -6.66 12.51 4.23
C VAL A 113 -7.92 12.78 5.08
N ASP A 114 -8.54 13.95 4.95
CA ASP A 114 -9.77 14.32 5.67
C ASP A 114 -10.98 13.49 5.23
N LYS A 115 -11.15 13.22 3.93
CA LYS A 115 -12.17 12.27 3.47
C LYS A 115 -11.93 10.86 3.99
N GLY A 116 -10.66 10.43 4.07
CA GLY A 116 -10.30 9.19 4.74
C GLY A 116 -10.73 9.20 6.21
N LYS A 117 -10.44 10.28 6.94
CA LYS A 117 -10.84 10.45 8.34
C LYS A 117 -12.36 10.54 8.52
N SER A 118 -13.08 11.24 7.63
CA SER A 118 -14.55 11.36 7.68
C SER A 118 -15.26 10.03 7.40
N LEU A 119 -14.74 9.22 6.46
CA LEU A 119 -15.27 7.87 6.23
C LEU A 119 -15.10 6.94 7.44
N PHE A 120 -14.11 7.22 8.30
CA PHE A 120 -13.89 6.50 9.56
C PHE A 120 -14.61 7.14 10.76
N ALA A 121 -14.94 8.44 10.72
CA ALA A 121 -15.64 9.13 11.81
C ALA A 121 -17.11 8.65 11.94
N ASP A 122 -17.79 8.43 10.81
CA ASP A 122 -19.16 7.88 10.80
C ASP A 122 -19.21 6.42 11.28
N GLU A 123 -18.08 5.70 11.22
CA GLU A 123 -17.95 4.33 11.76
C GLU A 123 -17.60 4.30 13.27
N LEU A 124 -17.19 5.45 13.86
CA LEU A 124 -16.82 5.53 15.27
C LEU A 124 -18.05 5.47 16.21
N GLU A 125 -19.21 5.91 15.74
CA GLU A 125 -20.45 5.90 16.52
C GLU A 125 -21.03 4.48 16.75
N ASP A 126 -20.62 3.49 15.92
CA ASP A 126 -21.13 2.10 15.98
C ASP A 126 -20.05 1.06 16.34
N ARG A 127 -18.95 1.46 16.98
CA ARG A 127 -17.93 0.47 17.39
C ARG A 127 -18.49 -0.44 18.47
N PRO A 128 -18.35 -1.77 18.29
CA PRO A 128 -18.69 -2.70 19.36
C PRO A 128 -17.85 -2.40 20.62
N ASP A 129 -18.49 -2.42 21.78
CA ASP A 129 -17.92 -2.08 23.08
C ASP A 129 -17.28 -3.29 23.80
N THR A 130 -17.41 -4.48 23.23
CA THR A 130 -16.83 -5.72 23.77
C THR A 130 -16.15 -6.57 22.70
N LEU A 131 -15.12 -7.34 23.08
CA LEU A 131 -14.47 -8.30 22.18
C LEU A 131 -15.45 -9.33 21.63
N ALA A 132 -16.42 -9.77 22.42
CA ALA A 132 -17.46 -10.69 21.97
C ALA A 132 -18.38 -10.09 20.91
N ALA A 133 -18.70 -8.81 21.00
CA ALA A 133 -19.48 -8.11 19.99
C ALA A 133 -18.68 -7.92 18.70
N ILE A 134 -17.36 -7.63 18.79
CA ILE A 134 -16.45 -7.59 17.64
C ILE A 134 -16.41 -8.97 16.96
N ASP A 135 -16.21 -10.04 17.71
CA ASP A 135 -16.14 -11.41 17.18
C ASP A 135 -17.39 -11.76 16.37
N LYS A 136 -18.57 -11.52 16.92
CA LYS A 136 -19.83 -11.70 16.21
C LYS A 136 -19.91 -10.87 14.92
N ALA A 137 -19.45 -9.63 14.94
CA ALA A 137 -19.56 -8.72 13.82
C ALA A 137 -18.56 -9.04 12.70
N ILE A 138 -17.32 -9.47 13.02
CA ILE A 138 -16.34 -9.85 11.99
C ILE A 138 -16.76 -11.10 11.22
N HIS A 139 -17.45 -12.06 11.85
CA HIS A 139 -17.99 -13.24 11.15
C HIS A 139 -19.04 -12.91 10.09
N ALA A 140 -19.78 -11.81 10.28
CA ALA A 140 -20.72 -11.28 9.31
C ALA A 140 -20.09 -10.31 8.29
N CYS A 141 -18.82 -9.93 8.47
CA CYS A 141 -18.17 -8.88 7.65
C CYS A 141 -17.97 -9.33 6.20
N ARG A 142 -18.43 -8.49 5.25
CA ARG A 142 -18.28 -8.68 3.81
C ARG A 142 -17.79 -7.38 3.13
N LYS A 143 -17.13 -6.48 3.89
CA LYS A 143 -16.71 -5.14 3.43
C LYS A 143 -15.59 -5.18 2.37
N CYS A 144 -14.88 -6.29 2.23
CA CYS A 144 -13.81 -6.45 1.23
C CYS A 144 -13.91 -7.81 0.51
N PRO A 145 -13.23 -7.99 -0.64
CA PRO A 145 -13.26 -9.25 -1.39
C PRO A 145 -12.81 -10.48 -0.58
N ILE A 146 -11.93 -10.31 0.42
CA ILE A 146 -11.46 -11.44 1.24
C ILE A 146 -12.60 -12.02 2.09
N GLY A 147 -13.42 -11.18 2.73
CA GLY A 147 -14.57 -11.62 3.50
C GLY A 147 -15.73 -12.20 2.67
N GLN A 148 -15.63 -12.16 1.34
CA GLN A 148 -16.58 -12.78 0.40
C GLN A 148 -16.14 -14.17 -0.07
N LEU A 149 -14.92 -14.60 0.29
CA LEU A 149 -14.43 -15.95 0.02
C LEU A 149 -15.11 -16.96 0.95
N ASP A 150 -14.98 -18.24 0.61
CA ASP A 150 -15.38 -19.36 1.48
C ASP A 150 -14.31 -19.57 2.58
N ASN A 151 -14.34 -18.67 3.56
CA ASN A 151 -13.41 -18.64 4.69
C ASN A 151 -14.14 -18.21 5.96
N HIS A 152 -13.46 -18.39 7.11
CA HIS A 152 -13.94 -17.98 8.42
C HIS A 152 -13.19 -16.72 8.90
N ALA A 153 -13.86 -15.91 9.69
CA ALA A 153 -13.17 -14.86 10.43
C ALA A 153 -12.38 -15.46 11.59
N VAL A 154 -11.22 -14.90 11.88
CA VAL A 154 -10.39 -15.27 13.03
C VAL A 154 -10.21 -14.05 13.91
N MET A 155 -10.81 -14.12 15.09
CA MET A 155 -10.70 -13.10 16.14
C MET A 155 -9.33 -13.15 16.82
N GLY A 156 -8.94 -12.06 17.49
CA GLY A 156 -7.82 -12.06 18.41
C GLY A 156 -8.07 -12.92 19.65
N GLU A 157 -7.00 -13.41 20.28
CA GLU A 157 -7.02 -14.26 21.48
C GLU A 157 -6.06 -13.72 22.53
N GLY A 158 -6.51 -13.65 23.77
CA GLY A 158 -5.73 -13.21 24.94
C GLY A 158 -6.56 -12.40 25.93
N PRO A 159 -5.94 -11.93 27.02
CA PRO A 159 -6.60 -11.08 28.00
C PRO A 159 -7.08 -9.75 27.38
N ASP A 160 -8.23 -9.26 27.80
CA ASP A 160 -8.80 -7.98 27.36
C ASP A 160 -8.11 -6.75 27.99
N ASP A 161 -7.24 -6.98 28.97
CA ASP A 161 -6.37 -5.99 29.63
C ASP A 161 -4.87 -6.22 29.33
N ALA A 162 -4.53 -6.96 28.27
CA ALA A 162 -3.17 -7.31 27.92
C ALA A 162 -2.28 -6.08 27.68
N ALA A 163 -1.18 -5.96 28.41
CA ALA A 163 -0.21 -4.89 28.21
C ALA A 163 0.52 -4.96 26.86
N LEU A 164 0.61 -6.15 26.27
CA LEU A 164 1.20 -6.41 24.95
C LEU A 164 0.14 -6.92 23.98
N MET A 165 0.04 -6.26 22.83
CA MET A 165 -0.73 -6.72 21.68
C MET A 165 0.21 -7.15 20.56
N ILE A 166 0.09 -8.38 20.07
CA ILE A 166 0.88 -8.92 18.95
C ILE A 166 0.00 -8.98 17.70
N VAL A 167 0.41 -8.31 16.64
CA VAL A 167 -0.38 -8.15 15.41
C VAL A 167 0.34 -8.74 14.22
N GLY A 168 -0.28 -9.74 13.57
CA GLY A 168 0.18 -10.32 12.31
C GLY A 168 -0.50 -9.74 11.08
N GLU A 169 -0.31 -10.40 9.94
CA GLU A 169 -0.86 -10.00 8.65
C GLU A 169 -2.32 -10.43 8.50
N GLN A 170 -2.56 -11.72 8.41
CA GLN A 170 -3.86 -12.38 8.25
C GLN A 170 -3.78 -13.83 8.74
N PRO A 171 -4.91 -14.49 9.00
CA PRO A 171 -4.94 -15.92 9.29
C PRO A 171 -4.34 -16.73 8.15
N GLY A 172 -3.73 -17.87 8.45
CA GLY A 172 -3.37 -18.91 7.50
C GLY A 172 -4.48 -19.95 7.37
N ASP A 173 -4.21 -21.02 6.62
CA ASP A 173 -5.15 -22.11 6.39
C ASP A 173 -5.55 -22.83 7.69
N GLN A 174 -4.61 -23.07 8.60
CA GLN A 174 -4.88 -23.72 9.88
C GLN A 174 -5.66 -22.83 10.85
N GLU A 175 -5.34 -21.53 10.85
CA GLU A 175 -6.06 -20.54 11.64
C GLU A 175 -7.51 -20.39 11.15
N ASP A 176 -7.74 -20.34 9.85
CA ASP A 176 -9.06 -20.28 9.25
C ASP A 176 -9.92 -21.51 9.62
N LEU A 177 -9.32 -22.70 9.62
CA LEU A 177 -10.02 -23.94 9.99
C LEU A 177 -10.30 -24.07 11.49
N SER A 178 -9.40 -23.54 12.35
CA SER A 178 -9.51 -23.66 13.80
C SER A 178 -10.26 -22.50 14.45
N GLY A 179 -10.38 -21.36 13.76
CA GLY A 179 -10.91 -20.12 14.32
C GLY A 179 -9.97 -19.42 15.30
N ARG A 180 -8.70 -19.84 15.42
CA ARG A 180 -7.74 -19.32 16.40
C ARG A 180 -6.50 -18.73 15.73
N PRO A 181 -6.00 -17.56 16.21
CA PRO A 181 -4.85 -16.90 15.59
C PRO A 181 -3.53 -17.60 15.95
N PHE A 182 -2.61 -17.67 15.00
CA PHE A 182 -1.25 -18.16 15.18
C PHE A 182 -1.14 -19.61 15.72
N VAL A 183 -1.93 -20.53 15.21
CA VAL A 183 -1.85 -21.97 15.52
C VAL A 183 -1.03 -22.74 14.49
N GLY A 184 -0.85 -22.23 13.30
CA GLY A 184 -0.07 -22.83 12.23
C GLY A 184 1.45 -22.64 12.40
N PRO A 185 2.25 -23.04 11.38
CA PRO A 185 3.72 -23.05 11.48
C PRO A 185 4.36 -21.72 11.86
N ALA A 186 3.79 -20.59 11.40
CA ALA A 186 4.27 -19.26 11.76
C ALA A 186 4.01 -18.94 13.25
N GLY A 187 2.87 -19.38 13.78
CA GLY A 187 2.52 -19.24 15.19
C GLY A 187 3.40 -20.11 16.09
N GLN A 188 3.63 -21.36 15.71
CA GLN A 188 4.53 -22.26 16.43
C GLN A 188 5.96 -21.70 16.51
N LEU A 189 6.45 -21.12 15.41
CA LEU A 189 7.75 -20.46 15.42
C LEU A 189 7.74 -19.21 16.33
N LEU A 190 6.67 -18.42 16.29
CA LEU A 190 6.48 -17.27 17.19
C LEU A 190 6.56 -17.70 18.65
N ASP A 191 5.88 -18.79 19.02
CA ASP A 191 5.85 -19.29 20.39
C ASP A 191 7.24 -19.64 20.91
N VAL A 192 8.07 -20.31 20.10
CA VAL A 192 9.47 -20.63 20.44
C VAL A 192 10.28 -19.36 20.71
N HIS A 193 10.12 -18.32 19.90
CA HIS A 193 10.86 -17.07 20.07
C HIS A 193 10.34 -16.23 21.24
N LEU A 194 9.02 -16.24 21.51
CA LEU A 194 8.43 -15.57 22.69
C LEU A 194 8.93 -16.21 23.98
N GLU A 195 8.93 -17.54 24.06
CA GLU A 195 9.47 -18.30 25.21
C GLU A 195 10.94 -17.95 25.45
N LYS A 196 11.75 -17.95 24.38
CA LYS A 196 13.18 -17.57 24.44
C LYS A 196 13.37 -16.13 24.94
N ALA A 197 12.49 -15.21 24.60
CA ALA A 197 12.53 -13.82 25.06
C ALA A 197 11.94 -13.64 26.48
N GLY A 198 11.37 -14.67 27.08
CA GLY A 198 10.70 -14.60 28.38
C GLY A 198 9.37 -13.85 28.33
N ILE A 199 8.67 -13.90 27.19
CA ILE A 199 7.33 -13.35 27.02
C ILE A 199 6.31 -14.50 27.08
N ASP A 200 5.42 -14.50 28.08
CA ASP A 200 4.32 -15.48 28.13
C ASP A 200 3.25 -15.09 27.10
N ARG A 201 3.09 -15.92 26.06
CA ARG A 201 2.06 -15.71 25.04
C ARG A 201 0.66 -15.54 25.64
N ARG A 202 0.34 -16.23 26.74
CA ARG A 202 -0.99 -16.18 27.38
C ARG A 202 -1.30 -14.83 28.04
N SER A 203 -0.27 -14.04 28.33
CA SER A 203 -0.39 -12.68 28.85
C SER A 203 -0.46 -11.62 27.75
N ALA A 204 -0.30 -11.99 26.47
CA ALA A 204 -0.41 -11.12 25.33
C ALA A 204 -1.74 -11.32 24.59
N TYR A 205 -2.30 -10.24 24.04
CA TYR A 205 -3.40 -10.32 23.08
C TYR A 205 -2.83 -10.50 21.67
N VAL A 206 -3.14 -11.62 21.02
CA VAL A 206 -2.56 -12.00 19.73
C VAL A 206 -3.62 -11.97 18.65
N THR A 207 -3.40 -11.23 17.58
CA THR A 207 -4.39 -11.02 16.52
C THR A 207 -3.74 -10.76 15.15
N ASN A 208 -4.54 -10.53 14.14
CA ASN A 208 -4.11 -10.17 12.79
C ASN A 208 -4.77 -8.88 12.31
N THR A 209 -4.08 -8.14 11.46
CA THR A 209 -4.58 -6.92 10.81
C THR A 209 -5.79 -7.21 9.94
N VAL A 210 -5.75 -8.28 9.14
CA VAL A 210 -6.86 -8.76 8.32
C VAL A 210 -7.49 -9.98 8.99
N LYS A 211 -8.82 -9.98 9.13
CA LYS A 211 -9.54 -10.97 9.94
C LYS A 211 -9.87 -12.27 9.19
N HIS A 212 -9.76 -12.29 7.87
CA HIS A 212 -10.07 -13.44 7.04
C HIS A 212 -8.86 -13.90 6.22
N PHE A 213 -8.81 -15.20 5.92
CA PHE A 213 -7.75 -15.80 5.11
C PHE A 213 -7.93 -15.48 3.61
N LYS A 214 -6.98 -14.75 3.02
CA LYS A 214 -6.91 -14.53 1.58
C LYS A 214 -6.17 -15.65 0.90
N TYR A 215 -6.83 -16.36 0.00
CA TYR A 215 -6.25 -17.47 -0.73
C TYR A 215 -6.71 -17.54 -2.19
N VAL A 216 -5.98 -18.31 -2.98
CA VAL A 216 -6.40 -18.77 -4.30
C VAL A 216 -6.52 -20.28 -4.27
N GLN A 217 -7.67 -20.79 -4.72
CA GLN A 217 -7.91 -22.23 -4.83
C GLN A 217 -7.08 -22.82 -5.97
N ARG A 218 -6.27 -23.85 -5.68
CA ARG A 218 -5.51 -24.60 -6.67
C ARG A 218 -5.72 -26.10 -6.44
N GLY A 219 -6.64 -26.69 -7.16
CA GLY A 219 -7.13 -28.05 -6.89
C GLY A 219 -7.73 -28.13 -5.48
N LYS A 220 -7.25 -29.05 -4.66
CA LYS A 220 -7.68 -29.20 -3.25
C LYS A 220 -6.96 -28.28 -2.26
N ARG A 221 -5.97 -27.49 -2.71
CA ARG A 221 -5.16 -26.64 -1.82
C ARG A 221 -5.60 -25.19 -1.89
N ARG A 222 -5.65 -24.53 -0.74
CA ARG A 222 -5.82 -23.08 -0.61
C ARG A 222 -4.42 -22.45 -0.50
N LEU A 223 -4.01 -21.72 -1.53
CA LEU A 223 -2.69 -21.07 -1.56
C LEU A 223 -2.81 -19.65 -1.03
N HIS A 224 -2.07 -19.37 0.03
CA HIS A 224 -1.98 -18.05 0.66
C HIS A 224 -1.66 -16.96 -0.37
N GLN A 225 -2.38 -15.85 -0.28
CA GLN A 225 -2.14 -14.63 -1.04
C GLN A 225 -2.02 -13.45 -0.07
N ASN A 226 -1.05 -12.56 -0.28
CA ASN A 226 -0.92 -11.40 0.58
C ASN A 226 -2.11 -10.45 0.39
N PRO A 227 -2.65 -9.87 1.49
CA PRO A 227 -3.67 -8.84 1.38
C PRO A 227 -3.10 -7.59 0.71
N GLY A 228 -3.90 -6.96 -0.16
CA GLY A 228 -3.55 -5.69 -0.77
C GLY A 228 -3.75 -4.51 0.20
N ALA A 229 -3.17 -3.35 -0.16
CA ALA A 229 -3.27 -2.16 0.66
C ALA A 229 -4.72 -1.76 0.99
N LYS A 230 -5.62 -1.82 0.00
CA LYS A 230 -7.05 -1.54 0.18
C LYS A 230 -7.72 -2.49 1.19
N GLU A 231 -7.39 -3.77 1.12
CA GLU A 231 -7.96 -4.79 2.01
C GLU A 231 -7.50 -4.60 3.44
N ILE A 232 -6.21 -4.24 3.64
CA ILE A 232 -5.65 -3.89 4.94
C ILE A 232 -6.35 -2.64 5.49
N ASP A 233 -6.47 -1.58 4.69
CA ASP A 233 -7.07 -0.32 5.10
C ASP A 233 -8.57 -0.50 5.46
N THR A 234 -9.32 -1.33 4.70
CA THR A 234 -10.70 -1.68 5.02
C THR A 234 -10.82 -2.48 6.33
N CYS A 235 -9.88 -3.40 6.59
CA CYS A 235 -9.90 -4.26 7.77
C CYS A 235 -9.34 -3.56 9.02
N ARG A 236 -8.67 -2.43 8.87
CA ARG A 236 -8.05 -1.63 9.92
C ARG A 236 -9.02 -1.25 11.03
N TRP A 237 -10.27 -0.97 10.70
CA TRP A 237 -11.32 -0.65 11.67
C TRP A 237 -11.50 -1.73 12.75
N TRP A 238 -11.37 -3.01 12.39
CA TRP A 238 -11.46 -4.12 13.33
C TRP A 238 -10.29 -4.17 14.31
N ILE A 239 -9.05 -4.02 13.82
CA ILE A 239 -7.86 -4.02 14.69
C ILE A 239 -7.84 -2.79 15.61
N GLU A 240 -8.33 -1.64 15.15
CA GLU A 240 -8.47 -0.44 15.96
C GLU A 240 -9.57 -0.62 17.03
N SER A 241 -10.65 -1.33 16.71
CA SER A 241 -11.70 -1.67 17.68
C SER A 241 -11.19 -2.62 18.77
N GLU A 242 -10.46 -3.68 18.40
CA GLU A 242 -9.80 -4.55 19.38
C GLU A 242 -8.84 -3.76 20.28
N ARG A 243 -7.99 -2.90 19.67
CA ARG A 243 -7.04 -2.09 20.42
C ARG A 243 -7.70 -1.10 21.37
N ALA A 244 -8.83 -0.51 20.98
CA ALA A 244 -9.57 0.42 21.83
C ALA A 244 -10.16 -0.26 23.08
N ILE A 245 -10.46 -1.55 23.01
CA ILE A 245 -10.94 -2.34 24.15
C ILE A 245 -9.77 -2.84 24.99
N VAL A 246 -8.77 -3.46 24.37
CA VAL A 246 -7.61 -4.05 25.07
C VAL A 246 -6.70 -3.01 25.70
N GLN A 247 -6.60 -1.81 25.12
CA GLN A 247 -5.77 -0.68 25.57
C GLN A 247 -4.32 -1.09 25.89
N PRO A 248 -3.61 -1.78 24.98
CA PRO A 248 -2.28 -2.27 25.26
C PRO A 248 -1.29 -1.11 25.44
N LYS A 249 -0.32 -1.25 26.34
CA LYS A 249 0.79 -0.30 26.48
C LYS A 249 1.75 -0.38 25.29
N LEU A 250 1.85 -1.56 24.68
CA LEU A 250 2.77 -1.84 23.58
C LEU A 250 2.12 -2.74 22.53
N VAL A 251 2.25 -2.35 21.26
CA VAL A 251 1.83 -3.15 20.10
C VAL A 251 3.06 -3.63 19.34
N LEU A 252 3.19 -4.93 19.14
CA LEU A 252 4.21 -5.54 18.28
C LEU A 252 3.61 -5.90 16.93
N ALA A 253 3.90 -5.11 15.89
CA ALA A 253 3.49 -5.39 14.51
C ALA A 253 4.53 -6.27 13.81
N MET A 254 4.10 -7.46 13.37
CA MET A 254 4.94 -8.41 12.66
C MET A 254 4.71 -8.32 11.15
N GLY A 255 5.68 -7.73 10.44
CA GLY A 255 5.66 -7.57 8.99
C GLY A 255 5.02 -6.27 8.50
N ALA A 256 5.16 -6.03 7.19
CA ALA A 256 4.76 -4.78 6.55
C ALA A 256 3.24 -4.55 6.57
N SER A 257 2.44 -5.62 6.45
CA SER A 257 0.98 -5.56 6.48
C SER A 257 0.47 -5.16 7.86
N ALA A 258 1.04 -5.74 8.93
CA ALA A 258 0.70 -5.39 10.30
C ALA A 258 1.10 -3.94 10.61
N ALA A 259 2.31 -3.54 10.24
CA ALA A 259 2.76 -2.15 10.41
C ALA A 259 1.88 -1.14 9.64
N ARG A 260 1.42 -1.50 8.41
CA ARG A 260 0.46 -0.68 7.66
C ARG A 260 -0.88 -0.59 8.36
N GLY A 261 -1.40 -1.69 8.86
CA GLY A 261 -2.67 -1.71 9.61
C GLY A 261 -2.65 -0.79 10.81
N MET A 262 -1.53 -0.74 11.53
CA MET A 262 -1.35 0.12 12.69
C MET A 262 -1.13 1.60 12.36
N LEU A 263 -0.37 1.90 11.28
CA LEU A 263 0.07 3.26 10.95
C LEU A 263 -0.73 3.92 9.81
N GLY A 264 -1.58 3.17 9.10
CA GLY A 264 -2.30 3.66 7.91
C GLY A 264 -1.41 3.97 6.71
N LYS A 265 -0.10 3.67 6.78
CA LYS A 265 0.87 3.94 5.72
C LYS A 265 1.92 2.84 5.62
N THR A 266 2.51 2.69 4.44
CA THR A 266 3.60 1.74 4.22
C THR A 266 4.88 2.21 4.89
N VAL A 267 5.53 1.32 5.64
CA VAL A 267 6.83 1.56 6.27
C VAL A 267 7.84 0.47 5.89
N SER A 268 9.11 0.83 5.86
CA SER A 268 10.19 -0.14 5.69
C SER A 268 10.48 -0.83 7.03
N ILE A 269 10.31 -2.15 7.09
CA ILE A 269 10.59 -2.93 8.31
C ILE A 269 12.02 -2.73 8.79
N THR A 270 13.01 -2.79 7.88
CA THR A 270 14.42 -2.59 8.20
C THR A 270 14.71 -1.24 8.86
N LYS A 271 13.95 -0.19 8.49
CA LYS A 271 14.12 1.16 9.07
C LYS A 271 13.31 1.37 10.34
N ALA A 272 12.21 0.64 10.52
CA ALA A 272 11.26 0.82 11.62
C ALA A 272 11.57 -0.09 12.83
N ARG A 273 12.22 -1.25 12.62
CA ARG A 273 12.50 -2.23 13.68
C ARG A 273 13.46 -1.70 14.74
N GLY A 274 13.40 -2.30 15.93
CA GLY A 274 14.33 -2.05 17.04
C GLY A 274 14.14 -0.70 17.77
N ARG A 275 13.03 0.01 17.51
CA ARG A 275 12.72 1.28 18.19
C ARG A 275 11.21 1.50 18.29
N PRO A 276 10.75 2.18 19.36
CA PRO A 276 9.35 2.52 19.52
C PRO A 276 8.91 3.62 18.54
N ILE A 277 7.67 3.51 18.08
CA ILE A 277 6.96 4.53 17.31
C ILE A 277 5.74 4.92 18.16
N PRO A 278 5.62 6.16 18.62
CA PRO A 278 4.48 6.58 19.44
C PRO A 278 3.19 6.54 18.61
N LEU A 279 2.10 6.03 19.21
CA LEU A 279 0.75 6.06 18.66
C LEU A 279 -0.06 7.20 19.31
N GLU A 280 -1.16 7.58 18.67
CA GLU A 280 -2.00 8.71 19.09
C GLU A 280 -2.67 8.50 20.47
N ASP A 281 -2.89 7.25 20.87
CA ASP A 281 -3.46 6.86 22.16
C ASP A 281 -2.44 6.76 23.30
N GLY A 282 -1.18 7.09 23.05
CA GLY A 282 -0.09 7.04 24.03
C GLY A 282 0.58 5.67 24.12
N SER A 283 0.11 4.63 23.42
CA SER A 283 0.80 3.35 23.32
C SER A 283 2.00 3.43 22.38
N GLU A 284 2.87 2.43 22.43
CA GLU A 284 4.04 2.32 21.57
C GLU A 284 3.88 1.20 20.55
N LEU A 285 4.16 1.50 19.27
CA LEU A 285 4.26 0.49 18.23
C LEU A 285 5.72 0.07 18.03
N TRP A 286 5.96 -1.22 18.09
CA TRP A 286 7.22 -1.85 17.72
C TRP A 286 7.02 -2.68 16.47
N VAL A 287 8.01 -2.70 15.58
CA VAL A 287 7.92 -3.39 14.28
C VAL A 287 9.04 -4.41 14.18
N THR A 288 8.67 -5.63 13.76
CA THR A 288 9.63 -6.71 13.48
C THR A 288 9.27 -7.48 12.21
N ALA A 289 10.06 -8.47 11.84
CA ALA A 289 9.76 -9.36 10.73
C ALA A 289 8.57 -10.28 11.07
N HIS A 290 7.82 -10.73 10.05
CA HIS A 290 6.79 -11.75 10.28
C HIS A 290 7.43 -13.14 10.40
N PRO A 291 7.01 -14.01 11.32
CA PRO A 291 7.61 -15.36 11.48
C PRO A 291 7.59 -16.20 10.19
N SER A 292 6.56 -16.06 9.36
CA SER A 292 6.51 -16.74 8.06
C SER A 292 7.64 -16.35 7.10
N TYR A 293 8.26 -15.19 7.29
CA TYR A 293 9.44 -14.80 6.53
C TYR A 293 10.65 -15.65 6.91
N LEU A 294 10.85 -15.89 8.20
CA LEU A 294 11.92 -16.76 8.71
C LEU A 294 11.78 -18.21 8.22
N LEU A 295 10.52 -18.70 8.09
CA LEU A 295 10.24 -20.05 7.57
C LEU A 295 10.60 -20.22 6.09
N ARG A 296 10.68 -19.13 5.32
CA ARG A 296 11.03 -19.16 3.89
C ARG A 296 12.53 -19.01 3.62
N LEU A 297 13.32 -18.76 4.65
CA LEU A 297 14.75 -18.59 4.54
C LEU A 297 15.48 -19.90 4.93
N ASP A 298 16.66 -20.11 4.35
CA ASP A 298 17.55 -21.21 4.65
C ASP A 298 18.95 -20.71 5.00
N GLY A 299 19.73 -21.56 5.70
CA GLY A 299 21.13 -21.34 6.01
C GLY A 299 21.42 -20.02 6.76
N PRO A 300 22.55 -19.36 6.47
CA PRO A 300 23.00 -18.18 7.21
C PRO A 300 22.01 -17.01 7.23
N ALA A 301 21.21 -16.86 6.16
CA ALA A 301 20.19 -15.82 6.09
C ALA A 301 19.07 -16.04 7.11
N ARG A 302 18.66 -17.30 7.33
CA ARG A 302 17.69 -17.66 8.37
C ARG A 302 18.21 -17.38 9.75
N GLU A 303 19.45 -17.78 10.02
CA GLU A 303 20.10 -17.57 11.32
C GLU A 303 20.20 -16.09 11.67
N GLU A 304 20.63 -15.26 10.72
CA GLU A 304 20.73 -13.82 10.91
C GLU A 304 19.36 -13.18 11.15
N GLN A 305 18.33 -13.55 10.41
CA GLN A 305 16.98 -13.00 10.61
C GLN A 305 16.35 -13.49 11.92
N ALA A 306 16.61 -14.72 12.33
CA ALA A 306 16.19 -15.24 13.63
C ALA A 306 16.87 -14.47 14.77
N ARG A 307 18.18 -14.22 14.67
CA ARG A 307 18.94 -13.41 15.65
C ARG A 307 18.37 -11.99 15.77
N LEU A 308 18.06 -11.35 14.65
CA LEU A 308 17.45 -10.02 14.63
C LEU A 308 16.03 -10.05 15.23
N PHE A 309 15.27 -11.10 14.97
CA PHE A 309 13.93 -11.28 15.53
C PHE A 309 13.98 -11.46 17.04
N ASP A 310 14.91 -12.29 17.54
CA ASP A 310 15.16 -12.46 18.98
C ASP A 310 15.55 -11.14 19.66
N ALA A 311 16.41 -10.34 19.02
CA ALA A 311 16.80 -9.03 19.54
C ALA A 311 15.63 -8.06 19.65
N ASP A 312 14.72 -8.04 18.65
CA ASP A 312 13.52 -7.22 18.70
C ASP A 312 12.59 -7.66 19.85
N LEU A 313 12.36 -8.97 20.03
CA LEU A 313 11.53 -9.49 21.12
C LEU A 313 12.14 -9.21 22.51
N ALA A 314 13.46 -9.32 22.63
CA ALA A 314 14.15 -8.96 23.86
C ALA A 314 14.00 -7.48 24.22
N ALA A 315 14.08 -6.58 23.21
CA ALA A 315 13.84 -5.15 23.38
C ALA A 315 12.38 -4.86 23.80
N VAL A 316 11.41 -5.52 23.17
CA VAL A 316 9.99 -5.44 23.55
C VAL A 316 9.79 -5.90 24.99
N ARG A 317 10.40 -7.02 25.39
CA ARG A 317 10.32 -7.53 26.77
C ARG A 317 10.90 -6.55 27.80
N ALA A 318 12.06 -5.97 27.49
CA ALA A 318 12.68 -4.96 28.34
C ALA A 318 11.78 -3.72 28.49
N ARG A 319 11.22 -3.25 27.36
CA ARG A 319 10.31 -2.09 27.38
C ARG A 319 9.02 -2.35 28.15
N LEU A 320 8.44 -3.52 28.05
CA LEU A 320 7.28 -3.91 28.85
C LEU A 320 7.57 -3.88 30.35
N ALA A 321 8.77 -4.31 30.75
CA ALA A 321 9.17 -4.26 32.16
C ALA A 321 9.31 -2.81 32.66
N GLU A 322 9.83 -1.89 31.84
CA GLU A 322 9.91 -0.45 32.15
C GLU A 322 8.49 0.16 32.29
N LEU A 323 7.57 -0.15 31.36
CA LEU A 323 6.20 0.37 31.38
C LEU A 323 5.32 -0.25 32.52
N ALA A 324 5.76 -1.36 33.10
CA ALA A 324 5.12 -1.98 34.26
C ALA A 324 5.66 -1.46 35.60
N ALA A 325 6.81 -0.80 35.59
CA ALA A 325 7.35 -0.17 36.80
C ALA A 325 6.47 1.00 37.26
N PRO A 326 6.21 1.14 38.57
CA PRO A 326 5.34 2.15 39.13
C PRO A 326 5.86 3.57 38.95
#